data_fce7b4f040f8f86221e4651892e75afe
#
_entry.id   fce7b4f040f8f86221e4651892e75afe
#
_cell.length_a   1.000
_cell.length_b   1.000
_cell.length_c   1.000
_cell.angle_alpha   90.00
_cell.angle_beta   90.00
_cell.angle_gamma   90.00
#
_symmetry.space_group_name_H-M   'P 1'
#
loop_
_entity.id
_entity.type
_entity.pdbx_description
1 polymer ?
#
loop_
_entity_poly.entity_id
_entity_poly.type
_entity_poly.pdbx_seq_one_letter_code
_entity_poly.pdbx_strand_id
1 'polypeptide(L)'
;MYKGQVLIVAPLSGHYATLLRETVRAMLADHRVFITDWKNARTVPLEDGSFHLDDYVNYVQEFIRHIQGVYGNCHVMSVCQPTVPVLAGISLMASRGEKTPLSMVMMGGPIDARRSPTAVNNLAMQKSHAWFENNLIYRVPPQFPGAGRRVYPGFLQHAGFVAMNPDRHASSHWDYFEDLLKGDEDAAETHRKFYDEYNAVLDMDADYYLETIRTVFQDYDLVNGTWDVRNPEGQLERVRPQDITQTALLTVEGEHDDISGKGQTRAAHGLCSGIPQDERQHYEVRGAGHYGIFSGRRWREKVCPEISRFMLAHNDTADTPEAPSTVVVTLPSDTPTQTVLDLAPAEQKTDAVAVAPVSV
;
A
#
# COMPACT_ATOMS: atom_id res chain seq x y z
N MET A 1 -8.33 -8.94 -22.96
CA MET A 1 -8.22 -7.56 -23.47
C MET A 1 -7.45 -6.75 -22.44
N TYR A 2 -6.38 -6.07 -22.83
CA TYR A 2 -5.56 -5.24 -21.94
C TYR A 2 -6.37 -4.08 -21.35
N LYS A 3 -6.26 -3.87 -20.01
CA LYS A 3 -7.09 -2.92 -19.25
C LYS A 3 -6.30 -1.74 -18.67
N GLY A 4 -5.08 -1.49 -19.16
CA GLY A 4 -4.26 -0.35 -18.74
C GLY A 4 -3.18 -0.67 -17.72
N GLN A 5 -2.50 0.37 -17.22
CA GLN A 5 -1.44 0.32 -16.21
C GLN A 5 -2.05 0.47 -14.82
N VAL A 6 -1.56 -0.31 -13.87
CA VAL A 6 -1.95 -0.22 -12.46
C VAL A 6 -0.71 -0.06 -11.60
N LEU A 7 -0.66 1.01 -10.82
CA LEU A 7 0.28 1.17 -9.72
C LEU A 7 -0.34 0.60 -8.44
N ILE A 8 0.22 -0.46 -7.92
CA ILE A 8 -0.13 -1.01 -6.60
C ILE A 8 0.81 -0.40 -5.57
N VAL A 9 0.26 0.35 -4.63
CA VAL A 9 1.01 0.90 -3.52
C VAL A 9 0.92 -0.07 -2.35
N ALA A 10 2.02 -0.79 -2.13
CA ALA A 10 2.12 -1.80 -1.08
C ALA A 10 2.22 -1.16 0.32
N PRO A 11 1.69 -1.81 1.35
CA PRO A 11 1.78 -1.30 2.71
C PRO A 11 3.24 -1.14 3.17
N LEU A 12 3.55 0.00 3.79
CA LEU A 12 4.73 0.20 4.63
C LEU A 12 4.26 0.19 6.10
N SER A 13 3.64 -0.91 6.49
CA SER A 13 3.15 -1.17 7.84
C SER A 13 3.72 -2.46 8.42
N GLY A 14 4.92 -2.80 7.96
CA GLY A 14 5.73 -3.91 8.43
C GLY A 14 6.02 -4.98 7.38
N HIS A 15 5.07 -5.35 6.55
CA HIS A 15 5.27 -6.43 5.57
C HIS A 15 5.98 -5.95 4.31
N TYR A 16 6.69 -6.88 3.65
CA TYR A 16 7.24 -6.65 2.32
C TYR A 16 6.14 -6.65 1.25
N ALA A 17 6.45 -6.09 0.09
CA ALA A 17 5.53 -6.07 -1.06
C ALA A 17 5.07 -7.48 -1.50
N THR A 18 5.83 -8.52 -1.18
CA THR A 18 5.51 -9.93 -1.43
C THR A 18 4.22 -10.39 -0.74
N LEU A 19 3.75 -9.70 0.30
CA LEU A 19 2.42 -9.92 0.89
C LEU A 19 1.31 -9.78 -0.16
N LEU A 20 1.49 -8.92 -1.15
CA LEU A 20 0.53 -8.69 -2.24
C LEU A 20 0.76 -9.58 -3.47
N ARG A 21 1.52 -10.68 -3.35
CA ARG A 21 1.84 -11.60 -4.46
C ARG A 21 0.59 -12.09 -5.19
N GLU A 22 -0.45 -12.48 -4.47
CA GLU A 22 -1.70 -12.94 -5.09
C GLU A 22 -2.47 -11.79 -5.75
N THR A 23 -2.41 -10.61 -5.18
CA THR A 23 -2.98 -9.39 -5.77
C THR A 23 -2.34 -9.10 -7.12
N VAL A 24 -1.01 -9.06 -7.16
CA VAL A 24 -0.23 -8.82 -8.38
C VAL A 24 -0.54 -9.89 -9.44
N ARG A 25 -0.50 -11.17 -9.07
CA ARG A 25 -0.79 -12.29 -10.01
C ARG A 25 -2.16 -12.18 -10.67
N ALA A 26 -3.18 -11.83 -9.89
CA ALA A 26 -4.52 -11.69 -10.42
C ALA A 26 -4.64 -10.48 -11.37
N MET A 27 -4.03 -9.36 -11.01
CA MET A 27 -4.06 -8.14 -11.84
C MET A 27 -3.25 -8.28 -13.12
N LEU A 28 -2.15 -9.05 -13.14
CA LEU A 28 -1.32 -9.30 -14.31
C LEU A 28 -2.07 -9.98 -15.47
N ALA A 29 -3.21 -10.65 -15.20
CA ALA A 29 -4.00 -11.27 -16.25
C ALA A 29 -4.52 -10.24 -17.27
N ASP A 30 -4.77 -9.01 -16.85
CA ASP A 30 -5.44 -7.98 -17.66
C ASP A 30 -4.68 -6.64 -17.70
N HIS A 31 -3.73 -6.42 -16.79
CA HIS A 31 -3.07 -5.12 -16.60
C HIS A 31 -1.55 -5.25 -16.66
N ARG A 32 -0.88 -4.16 -17.02
CA ARG A 32 0.52 -3.97 -16.67
C ARG A 32 0.59 -3.47 -15.25
N VAL A 33 1.26 -4.23 -14.39
CA VAL A 33 1.31 -3.97 -12.95
C VAL A 33 2.66 -3.41 -12.56
N PHE A 34 2.63 -2.31 -11.82
CA PHE A 34 3.74 -1.73 -11.08
C PHE A 34 3.42 -1.88 -9.59
N ILE A 35 4.41 -2.15 -8.77
CA ILE A 35 4.24 -2.24 -7.33
C ILE A 35 5.39 -1.54 -6.62
N THR A 36 5.09 -0.81 -5.53
CA THR A 36 6.12 -0.21 -4.69
C THR A 36 6.81 -1.31 -3.88
N ASP A 37 8.15 -1.29 -3.87
CA ASP A 37 8.97 -2.22 -3.10
C ASP A 37 9.81 -1.45 -2.06
N TRP A 38 9.23 -1.28 -0.87
CA TRP A 38 9.83 -0.52 0.21
C TRP A 38 11.03 -1.27 0.81
N LYS A 39 12.14 -0.55 0.99
CA LYS A 39 13.34 -1.10 1.62
C LYS A 39 13.18 -1.22 3.13
N ASN A 40 13.80 -2.25 3.68
CA ASN A 40 13.93 -2.41 5.11
C ASN A 40 14.87 -1.33 5.69
N ALA A 41 14.38 -0.48 6.57
CA ALA A 41 15.15 0.66 7.10
C ALA A 41 16.46 0.25 7.77
N ARG A 42 16.58 -0.98 8.31
CA ARG A 42 17.85 -1.48 8.86
C ARG A 42 18.97 -1.63 7.83
N THR A 43 18.62 -1.65 6.54
CA THR A 43 19.58 -1.79 5.44
C THR A 43 19.97 -0.46 4.79
N VAL A 44 19.34 0.63 5.22
CA VAL A 44 19.54 1.99 4.66
C VAL A 44 20.57 2.73 5.52
N PRO A 45 21.72 3.14 4.98
CA PRO A 45 22.75 3.89 5.69
C PRO A 45 22.23 5.20 6.29
N LEU A 46 22.84 5.66 7.39
CA LEU A 46 22.43 6.93 8.03
C LEU A 46 22.63 8.16 7.13
N GLU A 47 23.63 8.11 6.27
CA GLU A 47 23.97 9.19 5.31
C GLU A 47 22.87 9.44 4.27
N ASP A 48 22.01 8.46 4.01
CA ASP A 48 20.85 8.59 3.11
C ASP A 48 19.68 9.38 3.75
N GLY A 49 19.83 9.85 5.00
CA GLY A 49 18.82 10.65 5.70
C GLY A 49 17.72 9.81 6.35
N SER A 50 16.74 10.51 6.94
CA SER A 50 15.49 9.92 7.48
C SER A 50 14.45 9.81 6.39
N PHE A 51 13.45 8.93 6.62
CA PHE A 51 12.28 8.80 5.78
C PHE A 51 11.03 9.25 6.55
N HIS A 52 10.31 10.21 5.98
CA HIS A 52 9.15 10.86 6.58
C HIS A 52 7.84 10.46 5.90
N LEU A 53 6.71 10.73 6.54
CA LEU A 53 5.40 10.55 5.91
C LEU A 53 5.23 11.45 4.67
N ASP A 54 5.82 12.64 4.70
CA ASP A 54 5.85 13.56 3.55
C ASP A 54 6.63 12.96 2.37
N ASP A 55 7.73 12.27 2.62
CA ASP A 55 8.51 11.58 1.59
C ASP A 55 7.68 10.47 0.93
N TYR A 56 6.92 9.71 1.72
CA TYR A 56 6.03 8.70 1.18
C TYR A 56 5.01 9.32 0.20
N VAL A 57 4.39 10.43 0.59
CA VAL A 57 3.43 11.16 -0.26
C VAL A 57 4.10 11.64 -1.56
N ASN A 58 5.33 12.18 -1.45
CA ASN A 58 6.09 12.68 -2.60
C ASN A 58 6.49 11.53 -3.55
N TYR A 59 6.96 10.39 -3.02
CA TYR A 59 7.28 9.21 -3.85
C TYR A 59 6.05 8.68 -4.60
N VAL A 60 4.89 8.63 -3.97
CA VAL A 60 3.65 8.21 -4.65
C VAL A 60 3.37 9.10 -5.85
N GLN A 61 3.51 10.43 -5.71
CA GLN A 61 3.32 11.36 -6.82
C GLN A 61 4.35 11.13 -7.93
N GLU A 62 5.61 10.89 -7.58
CA GLU A 62 6.66 10.59 -8.56
C GLU A 62 6.42 9.30 -9.33
N PHE A 63 5.98 8.23 -8.65
CA PHE A 63 5.64 6.99 -9.32
C PHE A 63 4.48 7.17 -10.29
N ILE A 64 3.45 7.92 -9.91
CA ILE A 64 2.33 8.26 -10.79
C ILE A 64 2.83 9.03 -12.02
N ARG A 65 3.60 10.10 -11.81
CA ARG A 65 4.16 10.93 -12.91
C ARG A 65 5.04 10.10 -13.84
N HIS A 66 5.86 9.21 -13.29
CA HIS A 66 6.73 8.33 -14.07
C HIS A 66 5.91 7.43 -15.00
N ILE A 67 4.88 6.76 -14.46
CA ILE A 67 4.02 5.88 -15.26
C ILE A 67 3.23 6.70 -16.30
N GLN A 68 2.73 7.86 -15.93
CA GLN A 68 2.02 8.76 -16.85
C GLN A 68 2.94 9.23 -17.99
N GLY A 69 4.21 9.54 -17.71
CA GLY A 69 5.19 9.97 -18.70
C GLY A 69 5.49 8.90 -19.74
N VAL A 70 5.45 7.61 -19.36
CA VAL A 70 5.74 6.49 -20.27
C VAL A 70 4.49 5.97 -20.96
N TYR A 71 3.35 5.93 -20.26
CA TYR A 71 2.15 5.20 -20.72
C TYR A 71 0.90 6.09 -20.87
N GLY A 72 1.07 7.40 -20.73
CA GLY A 72 -0.04 8.35 -20.83
C GLY A 72 -0.81 8.52 -19.53
N ASN A 73 -1.35 7.47 -18.92
CA ASN A 73 -1.97 7.53 -17.59
C ASN A 73 -1.98 6.14 -16.90
N CYS A 74 -2.47 6.07 -15.67
CA CYS A 74 -2.56 4.84 -14.91
C CYS A 74 -3.76 4.84 -13.95
N HIS A 75 -4.09 3.66 -13.43
CA HIS A 75 -4.90 3.46 -12.24
C HIS A 75 -3.98 3.31 -11.03
N VAL A 76 -4.44 3.73 -9.84
CA VAL A 76 -3.70 3.53 -8.58
C VAL A 76 -4.53 2.65 -7.66
N MET A 77 -3.91 1.63 -7.09
CA MET A 77 -4.53 0.75 -6.09
C MET A 77 -3.69 0.78 -4.82
N SER A 78 -4.27 1.16 -3.71
CA SER A 78 -3.65 1.22 -2.39
C SER A 78 -4.30 0.23 -1.44
N VAL A 79 -3.49 -0.55 -0.72
CA VAL A 79 -3.97 -1.58 0.20
C VAL A 79 -3.53 -1.26 1.62
N CYS A 80 -4.49 -1.15 2.54
CA CYS A 80 -4.24 -0.88 3.96
C CYS A 80 -3.75 0.56 4.21
N GLN A 81 -2.72 0.74 5.01
CA GLN A 81 -2.15 2.02 5.43
C GLN A 81 -1.85 2.99 4.26
N PRO A 82 -1.34 2.60 3.08
CA PRO A 82 -1.08 3.49 1.96
C PRO A 82 -2.28 4.28 1.44
N THR A 83 -3.50 3.89 1.76
CA THR A 83 -4.70 4.63 1.32
C THR A 83 -4.65 6.11 1.70
N VAL A 84 -4.10 6.41 2.89
CA VAL A 84 -3.99 7.78 3.41
C VAL A 84 -2.97 8.62 2.63
N PRO A 85 -1.68 8.23 2.52
CA PRO A 85 -0.71 9.01 1.75
C PRO A 85 -0.98 9.01 0.25
N VAL A 86 -1.62 7.97 -0.31
CA VAL A 86 -2.04 7.96 -1.72
C VAL A 86 -3.13 9.00 -1.95
N LEU A 87 -4.14 9.07 -1.08
CA LEU A 87 -5.18 10.10 -1.18
C LEU A 87 -4.57 11.51 -1.07
N ALA A 88 -3.63 11.69 -0.15
CA ALA A 88 -2.91 12.97 -0.01
C ALA A 88 -2.13 13.32 -1.28
N GLY A 89 -1.36 12.37 -1.83
CA GLY A 89 -0.56 12.59 -3.04
C GLY A 89 -1.42 12.98 -4.25
N ILE A 90 -2.52 12.25 -4.49
CA ILE A 90 -3.45 12.56 -5.59
C ILE A 90 -4.15 13.91 -5.34
N SER A 91 -4.49 14.24 -4.08
CA SER A 91 -5.06 15.55 -3.72
C SER A 91 -4.12 16.70 -4.07
N LEU A 92 -2.84 16.57 -3.73
CA LEU A 92 -1.84 17.59 -4.02
C LEU A 92 -1.61 17.76 -5.53
N MET A 93 -1.58 16.67 -6.28
CA MET A 93 -1.51 16.73 -7.75
C MET A 93 -2.74 17.47 -8.32
N ALA A 94 -3.94 17.16 -7.82
CA ALA A 94 -5.17 17.83 -8.24
C ALA A 94 -5.16 19.33 -7.90
N SER A 95 -4.74 19.70 -6.68
CA SER A 95 -4.66 21.10 -6.24
C SER A 95 -3.68 21.94 -7.07
N ARG A 96 -2.64 21.30 -7.62
CA ARG A 96 -1.68 21.96 -8.54
C ARG A 96 -2.16 21.97 -10.00
N GLY A 97 -3.32 21.35 -10.32
CA GLY A 97 -3.79 21.20 -11.69
C GLY A 97 -2.97 20.20 -12.52
N GLU A 98 -2.22 19.33 -11.87
CA GLU A 98 -1.49 18.24 -12.53
C GLU A 98 -2.45 17.15 -13.02
N LYS A 99 -2.00 16.37 -14.00
CA LYS A 99 -2.73 15.19 -14.45
C LYS A 99 -2.80 14.16 -13.32
N THR A 100 -4.01 13.81 -12.90
CA THR A 100 -4.25 12.80 -11.87
C THR A 100 -4.48 11.41 -12.49
N PRO A 101 -4.39 10.31 -11.72
CA PRO A 101 -4.71 8.97 -12.20
C PRO A 101 -6.15 8.87 -12.71
N LEU A 102 -6.40 7.90 -13.62
CA LEU A 102 -7.76 7.61 -14.13
C LEU A 102 -8.71 7.19 -13.01
N SER A 103 -8.23 6.35 -12.12
CA SER A 103 -8.97 5.94 -10.93
C SER A 103 -8.04 5.66 -9.76
N MET A 104 -8.59 5.76 -8.54
CA MET A 104 -7.97 5.32 -7.30
C MET A 104 -8.85 4.28 -6.61
N VAL A 105 -8.26 3.11 -6.33
CA VAL A 105 -8.88 2.02 -5.57
C VAL A 105 -8.26 2.00 -4.19
N MET A 106 -9.06 2.22 -3.16
CA MET A 106 -8.64 2.27 -1.76
C MET A 106 -9.21 1.08 -1.01
N MET A 107 -8.35 0.25 -0.43
CA MET A 107 -8.74 -1.03 0.13
C MET A 107 -8.32 -1.15 1.61
N GLY A 108 -9.29 -1.27 2.50
CA GLY A 108 -9.05 -1.59 3.92
C GLY A 108 -8.09 -0.63 4.62
N GLY A 109 -8.22 0.68 4.40
CA GLY A 109 -7.31 1.67 4.96
C GLY A 109 -7.95 2.69 5.89
N PRO A 110 -7.17 3.29 6.80
CA PRO A 110 -7.67 4.12 7.90
C PRO A 110 -7.88 5.58 7.47
N ILE A 111 -8.71 5.84 6.46
CA ILE A 111 -9.01 7.22 6.01
C ILE A 111 -9.66 8.03 7.15
N ASP A 112 -10.62 7.44 7.88
CA ASP A 112 -11.12 8.00 9.14
C ASP A 112 -11.06 6.94 10.23
N ALA A 113 -9.95 6.86 10.93
CA ALA A 113 -9.69 5.86 11.97
C ALA A 113 -10.63 5.96 13.21
N ARG A 114 -11.46 7.00 13.29
CA ARG A 114 -12.47 7.16 14.34
C ARG A 114 -13.72 6.31 14.10
N ARG A 115 -13.92 5.82 12.86
CA ARG A 115 -15.07 4.99 12.48
C ARG A 115 -14.80 3.54 12.86
N SER A 116 -15.72 2.95 13.62
CA SER A 116 -15.62 1.56 14.08
C SER A 116 -14.17 1.22 14.53
N PRO A 117 -13.63 1.89 15.56
CA PRO A 117 -12.23 1.80 15.94
C PRO A 117 -11.89 0.38 16.38
N THR A 118 -10.81 -0.15 15.83
CA THR A 118 -10.24 -1.47 16.12
C THR A 118 -9.24 -1.40 17.28
N ALA A 119 -8.64 -2.53 17.65
CA ALA A 119 -7.60 -2.58 18.67
C ALA A 119 -6.41 -1.66 18.34
N VAL A 120 -6.03 -1.55 17.08
CA VAL A 120 -4.95 -0.66 16.60
C VAL A 120 -5.31 0.81 16.86
N ASN A 121 -6.51 1.21 16.47
CA ASN A 121 -6.99 2.59 16.66
C ASN A 121 -7.10 2.93 18.14
N ASN A 122 -7.65 2.02 18.95
CA ASN A 122 -7.78 2.20 20.39
C ASN A 122 -6.44 2.36 21.09
N LEU A 123 -5.41 1.59 20.70
CA LEU A 123 -4.06 1.73 21.23
C LEU A 123 -3.50 3.14 20.93
N ALA A 124 -3.65 3.61 19.69
CA ALA A 124 -3.18 4.93 19.27
C ALA A 124 -3.87 6.07 20.05
N MET A 125 -5.16 5.93 20.36
CA MET A 125 -5.92 6.91 21.14
C MET A 125 -5.57 6.87 22.64
N GLN A 126 -5.24 5.71 23.18
CA GLN A 126 -4.98 5.54 24.61
C GLN A 126 -3.56 5.89 25.04
N LYS A 127 -2.61 5.84 24.12
CA LYS A 127 -1.19 6.10 24.40
C LYS A 127 -0.77 7.45 23.84
N SER A 128 0.08 8.17 24.60
CA SER A 128 0.66 9.40 24.10
C SER A 128 1.69 9.14 22.99
N HIS A 129 1.93 10.13 22.14
CA HIS A 129 2.97 10.07 21.11
C HIS A 129 4.35 9.72 21.73
N ALA A 130 4.69 10.33 22.87
CA ALA A 130 5.92 10.01 23.60
C ALA A 130 5.98 8.55 24.09
N TRP A 131 4.83 7.92 24.35
CA TRP A 131 4.82 6.51 24.70
C TRP A 131 5.27 5.65 23.51
N PHE A 132 4.77 5.93 22.29
CA PHE A 132 5.20 5.22 21.08
C PHE A 132 6.70 5.40 20.85
N GLU A 133 7.21 6.62 20.96
CA GLU A 133 8.63 6.91 20.79
C GLU A 133 9.50 6.16 21.82
N ASN A 134 9.14 6.20 23.08
CA ASN A 134 9.98 5.64 24.16
C ASN A 134 9.89 4.11 24.28
N ASN A 135 8.82 3.47 23.79
CA ASN A 135 8.61 2.03 23.98
C ASN A 135 8.79 1.21 22.69
N LEU A 136 8.64 1.83 21.52
CA LEU A 136 8.64 1.09 20.26
C LEU A 136 9.79 1.45 19.33
N ILE A 137 10.50 2.56 19.57
CA ILE A 137 11.62 2.97 18.73
C ILE A 137 12.93 2.47 19.32
N TYR A 138 13.69 1.79 18.47
CA TYR A 138 15.00 1.24 18.80
C TYR A 138 16.04 1.69 17.76
N ARG A 139 17.31 1.42 18.06
CA ARG A 139 18.41 1.69 17.13
C ARG A 139 18.83 0.40 16.44
N VAL A 140 19.06 0.49 15.14
CA VAL A 140 19.58 -0.60 14.34
C VAL A 140 20.96 -1.02 14.88
N PRO A 141 21.18 -2.34 15.12
CA PRO A 141 22.46 -2.85 15.61
C PRO A 141 23.62 -2.64 14.65
N PRO A 142 24.90 -2.64 15.16
CA PRO A 142 26.09 -2.29 14.36
C PRO A 142 26.38 -3.20 13.16
N GLN A 143 25.86 -4.42 13.14
CA GLN A 143 26.10 -5.40 12.07
C GLN A 143 25.29 -5.15 10.78
N PHE A 144 24.38 -4.18 10.77
CA PHE A 144 23.58 -3.84 9.62
C PHE A 144 24.04 -2.52 8.97
N PRO A 145 23.82 -2.33 7.66
CA PRO A 145 24.20 -1.09 6.97
C PRO A 145 23.60 0.18 7.61
N GLY A 146 22.35 0.11 8.09
CA GLY A 146 21.67 1.20 8.78
C GLY A 146 22.01 1.34 10.27
N ALA A 147 23.17 0.87 10.72
CA ALA A 147 23.59 0.92 12.12
C ALA A 147 23.36 2.29 12.77
N GLY A 148 22.68 2.30 13.91
CA GLY A 148 22.34 3.52 14.65
C GLY A 148 21.06 4.23 14.20
N ARG A 149 20.47 3.91 13.05
CA ARG A 149 19.18 4.44 12.59
C ARG A 149 18.09 4.13 13.60
N ARG A 150 17.24 5.11 13.86
CA ARG A 150 16.05 4.92 14.70
C ARG A 150 14.98 4.22 13.87
N VAL A 151 14.45 3.12 14.37
CA VAL A 151 13.44 2.30 13.66
C VAL A 151 12.36 1.79 14.61
N TYR A 152 11.18 1.55 14.07
CA TYR A 152 10.21 0.64 14.66
C TYR A 152 10.53 -0.78 14.17
N PRO A 153 11.08 -1.66 15.02
CA PRO A 153 11.60 -2.96 14.57
C PRO A 153 10.51 -3.91 14.10
N GLY A 154 10.80 -4.67 13.05
CA GLY A 154 9.88 -5.66 12.50
C GLY A 154 9.43 -6.71 13.51
N PHE A 155 10.30 -7.17 14.42
CA PHE A 155 9.92 -8.16 15.43
C PHE A 155 8.86 -7.64 16.42
N LEU A 156 8.88 -6.34 16.75
CA LEU A 156 7.83 -5.75 17.61
C LEU A 156 6.51 -5.61 16.86
N GLN A 157 6.58 -5.24 15.59
CA GLN A 157 5.40 -5.17 14.72
C GLN A 157 4.74 -6.54 14.61
N HIS A 158 5.53 -7.58 14.32
CA HIS A 158 5.06 -8.96 14.27
C HIS A 158 4.40 -9.40 15.58
N ALA A 159 5.04 -9.12 16.73
CA ALA A 159 4.45 -9.40 18.03
C ALA A 159 3.10 -8.69 18.23
N GLY A 160 2.98 -7.45 17.76
CA GLY A 160 1.73 -6.69 17.76
C GLY A 160 0.64 -7.34 16.89
N PHE A 161 0.97 -7.78 15.67
CA PHE A 161 0.03 -8.48 14.78
C PHE A 161 -0.48 -9.79 15.38
N VAL A 162 0.40 -10.59 15.97
CA VAL A 162 -0.01 -11.84 16.66
C VAL A 162 -0.91 -11.53 17.87
N ALA A 163 -0.57 -10.49 18.65
CA ALA A 163 -1.32 -10.11 19.84
C ALA A 163 -2.73 -9.57 19.55
N MET A 164 -3.00 -9.10 18.33
CA MET A 164 -4.34 -8.67 17.94
C MET A 164 -5.34 -9.83 17.83
N ASN A 165 -4.87 -11.04 17.47
CA ASN A 165 -5.73 -12.19 17.24
C ASN A 165 -5.02 -13.52 17.60
N PRO A 166 -4.60 -13.71 18.87
CA PRO A 166 -3.77 -14.85 19.26
C PRO A 166 -4.47 -16.21 19.06
N ASP A 167 -5.77 -16.28 19.35
CA ASP A 167 -6.56 -17.51 19.20
C ASP A 167 -6.64 -17.96 17.73
N ARG A 168 -6.75 -17.02 16.80
CA ARG A 168 -6.75 -17.33 15.36
C ARG A 168 -5.42 -17.93 14.92
N HIS A 169 -4.31 -17.39 15.39
CA HIS A 169 -2.99 -17.94 15.08
C HIS A 169 -2.80 -19.31 15.68
N ALA A 170 -3.21 -19.52 16.94
CA ALA A 170 -3.15 -20.82 17.60
C ALA A 170 -3.98 -21.86 16.84
N SER A 171 -5.24 -21.55 16.50
CA SER A 171 -6.10 -22.45 15.70
C SER A 171 -5.50 -22.76 14.34
N SER A 172 -4.99 -21.75 13.63
CA SER A 172 -4.39 -21.95 12.30
C SER A 172 -3.15 -22.86 12.35
N HIS A 173 -2.32 -22.75 13.37
CA HIS A 173 -1.17 -23.65 13.55
C HIS A 173 -1.60 -25.07 13.96
N TRP A 174 -2.72 -25.19 14.70
CA TRP A 174 -3.28 -26.50 15.02
C TRP A 174 -3.84 -27.17 13.76
N ASP A 175 -4.58 -26.45 12.94
CA ASP A 175 -5.11 -26.97 11.65
C ASP A 175 -3.94 -27.44 10.76
N TYR A 176 -2.85 -26.67 10.69
CA TYR A 176 -1.64 -27.06 9.96
C TYR A 176 -1.04 -28.38 10.48
N PHE A 177 -0.97 -28.54 11.80
CA PHE A 177 -0.51 -29.81 12.40
C PHE A 177 -1.43 -30.99 12.02
N GLU A 178 -2.75 -30.78 12.04
CA GLU A 178 -3.70 -31.79 11.59
C GLU A 178 -3.56 -32.12 10.10
N ASP A 179 -3.34 -31.13 9.24
CA ASP A 179 -3.14 -31.34 7.80
C ASP A 179 -1.88 -32.17 7.53
N LEU A 180 -0.81 -31.92 8.27
CA LEU A 180 0.41 -32.74 8.21
C LEU A 180 0.14 -34.20 8.64
N LEU A 181 -0.66 -34.42 9.69
CA LEU A 181 -1.02 -35.79 10.14
C LEU A 181 -1.90 -36.51 9.12
N LYS A 182 -2.76 -35.77 8.40
CA LYS A 182 -3.64 -36.32 7.36
C LYS A 182 -2.90 -36.57 6.03
N GLY A 183 -1.68 -36.03 5.88
CA GLY A 183 -0.93 -36.05 4.63
C GLY A 183 -1.50 -35.10 3.57
N ASP A 184 -2.22 -34.04 3.98
CA ASP A 184 -2.72 -32.99 3.09
C ASP A 184 -1.59 -31.97 2.82
N GLU A 185 -0.74 -32.32 1.85
CA GLU A 185 0.42 -31.50 1.49
C GLU A 185 0.03 -30.14 0.91
N ASP A 186 -1.09 -30.06 0.19
CA ASP A 186 -1.57 -28.82 -0.43
C ASP A 186 -2.05 -27.81 0.62
N ALA A 187 -2.81 -28.25 1.62
CA ALA A 187 -3.24 -27.42 2.74
C ALA A 187 -2.04 -26.98 3.58
N ALA A 188 -1.14 -27.90 3.91
CA ALA A 188 0.08 -27.61 4.67
C ALA A 188 0.99 -26.59 3.93
N GLU A 189 1.17 -26.72 2.62
CA GLU A 189 1.96 -25.77 1.82
C GLU A 189 1.30 -24.39 1.73
N THR A 190 -0.02 -24.35 1.64
CA THR A 190 -0.79 -23.08 1.67
C THR A 190 -0.58 -22.35 2.99
N HIS A 191 -0.62 -23.08 4.12
CA HIS A 191 -0.33 -22.51 5.45
C HIS A 191 1.09 -21.98 5.54
N ARG A 192 2.11 -22.74 5.10
CA ARG A 192 3.51 -22.32 5.10
C ARG A 192 3.70 -21.03 4.29
N LYS A 193 3.19 -21.00 3.05
CA LYS A 193 3.27 -19.80 2.18
C LYS A 193 2.65 -18.56 2.82
N PHE A 194 1.52 -18.71 3.49
CA PHE A 194 0.89 -17.60 4.19
C PHE A 194 1.76 -17.10 5.34
N TYR A 195 2.26 -18.00 6.20
CA TYR A 195 3.06 -17.61 7.36
C TYR A 195 4.47 -17.16 7.00
N ASP A 196 5.06 -17.64 5.92
CA ASP A 196 6.32 -17.12 5.41
C ASP A 196 6.22 -15.62 5.08
N GLU A 197 5.14 -15.20 4.42
CA GLU A 197 4.90 -13.78 4.13
C GLU A 197 4.45 -13.00 5.37
N TYR A 198 3.59 -13.59 6.20
CA TYR A 198 3.07 -12.94 7.41
C TYR A 198 4.18 -12.68 8.44
N ASN A 199 5.16 -13.57 8.54
CA ASN A 199 6.29 -13.42 9.46
C ASN A 199 7.44 -12.57 8.89
N ALA A 200 7.45 -12.32 7.59
CA ALA A 200 8.46 -11.47 6.94
C ALA A 200 8.10 -10.00 7.15
N VAL A 201 8.67 -9.41 8.20
CA VAL A 201 8.40 -8.02 8.61
C VAL A 201 9.68 -7.21 8.58
N LEU A 202 9.63 -6.05 7.91
CA LEU A 202 10.74 -5.10 7.81
C LEU A 202 10.72 -4.09 8.97
N ASP A 203 11.87 -3.49 9.26
CA ASP A 203 11.95 -2.35 10.15
C ASP A 203 11.47 -1.09 9.40
N MET A 204 10.65 -0.27 10.07
CA MET A 204 10.24 1.04 9.53
C MET A 204 11.11 2.15 10.10
N ASP A 205 11.37 3.19 9.31
CA ASP A 205 11.98 4.42 9.84
C ASP A 205 11.10 5.01 10.97
N ALA A 206 11.74 5.48 12.03
CA ALA A 206 11.05 5.96 13.21
C ALA A 206 10.23 7.22 12.93
N ASP A 207 10.76 8.13 12.11
CA ASP A 207 10.11 9.41 11.83
C ASP A 207 8.84 9.17 11.02
N TYR A 208 8.91 8.33 9.98
CA TYR A 208 7.73 7.89 9.23
C TYR A 208 6.65 7.24 10.11
N TYR A 209 7.05 6.32 11.00
CA TYR A 209 6.12 5.63 11.88
C TYR A 209 5.44 6.59 12.85
N LEU A 210 6.22 7.44 13.53
CA LEU A 210 5.73 8.37 14.55
C LEU A 210 4.83 9.45 13.93
N GLU A 211 5.20 9.96 12.75
CA GLU A 211 4.36 10.89 11.99
C GLU A 211 3.05 10.25 11.55
N THR A 212 3.09 9.00 11.10
CA THR A 212 1.87 8.24 10.74
C THR A 212 0.94 8.08 11.95
N ILE A 213 1.49 7.70 13.12
CA ILE A 213 0.69 7.59 14.36
C ILE A 213 0.02 8.93 14.69
N ARG A 214 0.76 10.02 14.65
CA ARG A 214 0.25 11.36 14.96
C ARG A 214 -0.82 11.79 13.95
N THR A 215 -0.45 11.89 12.69
CA THR A 215 -1.26 12.48 11.61
C THR A 215 -2.54 11.68 11.35
N VAL A 216 -2.44 10.33 11.34
CA VAL A 216 -3.55 9.45 10.94
C VAL A 216 -4.42 9.04 12.13
N PHE A 217 -3.79 8.68 13.26
CA PHE A 217 -4.49 8.00 14.35
C PHE A 217 -4.70 8.85 15.61
N GLN A 218 -4.01 9.99 15.78
CA GLN A 218 -4.16 10.87 16.93
C GLN A 218 -4.77 12.22 16.57
N ASP A 219 -4.21 12.93 15.59
CA ASP A 219 -4.67 14.26 15.17
C ASP A 219 -5.73 14.20 14.07
N TYR A 220 -5.80 13.08 13.32
CA TYR A 220 -6.77 12.87 12.22
C TYR A 220 -6.72 13.98 11.17
N ASP A 221 -5.51 14.43 10.82
CA ASP A 221 -5.29 15.64 10.04
C ASP A 221 -5.95 15.60 8.65
N LEU A 222 -5.98 14.42 7.99
CA LEU A 222 -6.64 14.27 6.69
C LEU A 222 -8.13 14.60 6.77
N VAL A 223 -8.86 14.02 7.71
CA VAL A 223 -10.31 14.21 7.83
C VAL A 223 -10.68 15.54 8.47
N ASN A 224 -9.79 16.13 9.24
CA ASN A 224 -9.94 17.46 9.81
C ASN A 224 -9.57 18.58 8.80
N GLY A 225 -8.93 18.23 7.66
CA GLY A 225 -8.47 19.18 6.66
C GLY A 225 -7.31 20.06 7.14
N THR A 226 -6.52 19.54 8.09
CA THR A 226 -5.39 20.25 8.71
C THR A 226 -4.02 19.75 8.25
N TRP A 227 -3.99 18.67 7.44
CA TRP A 227 -2.73 18.07 7.00
C TRP A 227 -2.02 18.92 5.95
N ASP A 228 -0.81 19.36 6.30
CA ASP A 228 0.15 19.98 5.40
C ASP A 228 1.29 19.00 5.12
N VAL A 229 1.61 18.81 3.87
CA VAL A 229 2.72 17.97 3.39
C VAL A 229 3.83 18.88 2.87
N ARG A 230 5.07 18.58 3.24
CA ARG A 230 6.25 19.28 2.73
C ARG A 230 6.65 18.67 1.40
N ASN A 231 6.68 19.49 0.36
CA ASN A 231 7.15 19.08 -0.96
C ASN A 231 8.70 18.99 -1.00
N PRO A 232 9.29 18.44 -2.08
CA PRO A 232 10.75 18.34 -2.21
C PRO A 232 11.49 19.69 -2.18
N GLU A 233 10.81 20.78 -2.52
CA GLU A 233 11.33 22.14 -2.46
C GLU A 233 11.24 22.75 -1.05
N GLY A 234 10.69 22.01 -0.08
CA GLY A 234 10.56 22.43 1.31
C GLY A 234 9.33 23.28 1.62
N GLN A 235 8.42 23.46 0.68
CA GLN A 235 7.17 24.21 0.86
C GLN A 235 6.09 23.32 1.47
N LEU A 236 5.26 23.89 2.35
CA LEU A 236 4.09 23.20 2.92
C LEU A 236 2.88 23.40 2.03
N GLU A 237 2.21 22.29 1.70
CA GLU A 237 1.03 22.26 0.84
C GLU A 237 -0.12 21.57 1.55
N ARG A 238 -1.27 22.23 1.61
CA ARG A 238 -2.46 21.68 2.26
C ARG A 238 -3.07 20.56 1.44
N VAL A 239 -3.28 19.41 2.06
CA VAL A 239 -4.01 18.28 1.47
C VAL A 239 -5.50 18.61 1.36
N ARG A 240 -6.04 18.59 0.15
CA ARG A 240 -7.43 19.00 -0.18
C ARG A 240 -8.10 17.95 -1.07
N PRO A 241 -8.65 16.86 -0.52
CA PRO A 241 -9.26 15.79 -1.33
C PRO A 241 -10.44 16.25 -2.17
N GLN A 242 -11.11 17.35 -1.77
CA GLN A 242 -12.19 17.98 -2.54
C GLN A 242 -11.73 18.56 -3.89
N ASP A 243 -10.44 18.81 -4.08
CA ASP A 243 -9.89 19.32 -5.33
C ASP A 243 -9.75 18.22 -6.40
N ILE A 244 -9.89 16.94 -6.02
CA ILE A 244 -9.92 15.82 -6.96
C ILE A 244 -11.25 15.83 -7.71
N THR A 245 -11.18 16.00 -9.05
CA THR A 245 -12.38 16.09 -9.92
C THR A 245 -12.34 15.10 -11.08
N GLN A 246 -11.18 14.55 -11.43
CA GLN A 246 -10.98 13.76 -12.65
C GLN A 246 -10.55 12.30 -12.38
N THR A 247 -10.39 11.92 -11.11
CA THR A 247 -10.01 10.56 -10.71
C THR A 247 -11.22 9.85 -10.12
N ALA A 248 -11.67 8.76 -10.74
CA ALA A 248 -12.76 7.96 -10.20
C ALA A 248 -12.34 7.25 -8.90
N LEU A 249 -13.26 7.08 -7.95
CA LEU A 249 -13.00 6.52 -6.63
C LEU A 249 -13.75 5.21 -6.39
N LEU A 250 -13.02 4.14 -6.13
CA LEU A 250 -13.54 2.90 -5.57
C LEU A 250 -12.96 2.67 -4.16
N THR A 251 -13.83 2.48 -3.17
CA THR A 251 -13.41 2.02 -1.85
C THR A 251 -13.86 0.58 -1.61
N VAL A 252 -12.98 -0.24 -1.02
CA VAL A 252 -13.23 -1.65 -0.71
C VAL A 252 -12.99 -1.90 0.77
N GLU A 253 -13.96 -2.50 1.46
CA GLU A 253 -13.88 -2.86 2.88
C GLU A 253 -14.28 -4.32 3.09
N GLY A 254 -13.66 -4.99 4.05
CA GLY A 254 -14.10 -6.31 4.53
C GLY A 254 -15.18 -6.15 5.62
N GLU A 255 -16.24 -6.96 5.54
CA GLU A 255 -17.31 -6.94 6.55
C GLU A 255 -16.79 -7.23 7.98
N HIS A 256 -15.77 -8.07 8.08
CA HIS A 256 -15.14 -8.51 9.34
C HIS A 256 -13.69 -8.04 9.43
N ASP A 257 -13.38 -6.87 8.88
CA ASP A 257 -12.04 -6.29 8.95
C ASP A 257 -11.75 -5.84 10.39
N ASP A 258 -10.80 -6.50 11.05
CA ASP A 258 -10.39 -6.28 12.43
C ASP A 258 -9.16 -5.33 12.54
N ILE A 259 -8.63 -4.87 11.41
CA ILE A 259 -7.50 -3.93 11.31
C ILE A 259 -8.00 -2.55 10.93
N SER A 260 -8.75 -2.44 9.83
CA SER A 260 -9.41 -1.20 9.39
C SER A 260 -10.92 -1.37 9.50
N GLY A 261 -11.51 -0.80 10.54
CA GLY A 261 -12.91 -0.98 10.87
C GLY A 261 -13.84 -0.43 9.80
N LYS A 262 -15.05 -0.97 9.78
CA LYS A 262 -16.09 -0.62 8.81
C LYS A 262 -16.35 0.89 8.75
N GLY A 263 -16.33 1.43 7.55
CA GLY A 263 -16.55 2.85 7.26
C GLY A 263 -15.29 3.70 7.28
N GLN A 264 -14.15 3.15 7.73
CA GLN A 264 -12.89 3.89 7.74
C GLN A 264 -12.44 4.26 6.33
N THR A 265 -12.35 3.28 5.43
CA THR A 265 -11.97 3.53 4.03
C THR A 265 -13.07 4.28 3.27
N ARG A 266 -14.33 3.92 3.51
CA ARG A 266 -15.51 4.58 2.90
C ARG A 266 -15.57 6.08 3.19
N ALA A 267 -14.94 6.56 4.26
CA ALA A 267 -14.86 7.98 4.60
C ALA A 267 -14.29 8.84 3.46
N ALA A 268 -13.45 8.27 2.58
CA ALA A 268 -12.90 8.95 1.41
C ALA A 268 -13.97 9.58 0.52
N HIS A 269 -15.17 8.97 0.42
CA HIS A 269 -16.29 9.53 -0.36
C HIS A 269 -16.79 10.88 0.14
N GLY A 270 -16.72 11.11 1.44
CA GLY A 270 -17.09 12.41 2.04
C GLY A 270 -16.01 13.47 1.82
N LEU A 271 -14.76 13.08 1.79
CA LEU A 271 -13.62 13.98 1.58
C LEU A 271 -13.48 14.39 0.11
N CYS A 272 -13.63 13.43 -0.81
CA CYS A 272 -13.50 13.64 -2.25
C CYS A 272 -14.80 14.21 -2.86
N SER A 273 -15.31 15.30 -2.32
CA SER A 273 -16.58 15.89 -2.74
C SER A 273 -16.56 16.44 -4.17
N GLY A 274 -15.39 16.74 -4.72
CA GLY A 274 -15.21 17.19 -6.10
C GLY A 274 -15.41 16.10 -7.16
N ILE A 275 -15.32 14.82 -6.79
CA ILE A 275 -15.56 13.71 -7.71
C ILE A 275 -17.08 13.56 -7.95
N PRO A 276 -17.56 13.46 -9.19
CA PRO A 276 -18.98 13.21 -9.50
C PRO A 276 -19.50 11.95 -8.81
N GLN A 277 -20.79 11.92 -8.46
CA GLN A 277 -21.40 10.82 -7.69
C GLN A 277 -21.38 9.49 -8.46
N ASP A 278 -21.52 9.52 -9.76
CA ASP A 278 -21.48 8.38 -10.68
C ASP A 278 -20.07 7.83 -10.91
N GLU A 279 -19.05 8.63 -10.58
CA GLU A 279 -17.62 8.23 -10.61
C GLU A 279 -17.14 7.65 -9.25
N ARG A 280 -18.06 7.47 -8.29
CA ARG A 280 -17.75 6.98 -6.95
C ARG A 280 -18.48 5.68 -6.64
N GLN A 281 -17.72 4.64 -6.27
CA GLN A 281 -18.27 3.33 -5.89
C GLN A 281 -17.70 2.85 -4.56
N HIS A 282 -18.55 2.21 -3.75
CA HIS A 282 -18.13 1.52 -2.53
C HIS A 282 -18.50 0.03 -2.62
N TYR A 283 -17.56 -0.85 -2.26
CA TYR A 283 -17.76 -2.29 -2.26
C TYR A 283 -17.42 -2.89 -0.89
N GLU A 284 -18.45 -3.37 -0.18
CA GLU A 284 -18.29 -4.14 1.06
C GLU A 284 -18.22 -5.63 0.73
N VAL A 285 -17.11 -6.28 1.09
CA VAL A 285 -16.87 -7.71 0.80
C VAL A 285 -17.40 -8.56 1.96
N ARG A 286 -18.57 -9.16 1.75
CA ARG A 286 -19.24 -9.98 2.78
C ARG A 286 -18.38 -11.15 3.25
N GLY A 287 -18.32 -11.36 4.56
CA GLY A 287 -17.57 -12.41 5.24
C GLY A 287 -16.06 -12.33 5.07
N ALA A 288 -15.51 -11.22 4.56
CA ALA A 288 -14.07 -11.01 4.46
C ALA A 288 -13.53 -10.27 5.68
N GLY A 289 -12.42 -10.78 6.24
CA GLY A 289 -11.52 -10.01 7.09
C GLY A 289 -10.52 -9.22 6.24
N HIS A 290 -9.59 -8.53 6.89
CA HIS A 290 -8.61 -7.64 6.25
C HIS A 290 -7.89 -8.29 5.07
N TYR A 291 -7.26 -9.44 5.27
CA TYR A 291 -6.50 -10.13 4.22
C TYR A 291 -7.38 -10.66 3.09
N GLY A 292 -8.65 -11.00 3.38
CA GLY A 292 -9.59 -11.56 2.41
C GLY A 292 -10.01 -10.62 1.29
N ILE A 293 -9.74 -9.30 1.42
CA ILE A 293 -10.06 -8.32 0.38
C ILE A 293 -8.99 -8.22 -0.71
N PHE A 294 -7.76 -8.69 -0.46
CA PHE A 294 -6.65 -8.61 -1.42
C PHE A 294 -5.92 -9.95 -1.64
N SER A 295 -6.31 -11.03 -0.96
CA SER A 295 -5.71 -12.36 -1.14
C SER A 295 -6.74 -13.49 -1.02
N GLY A 296 -6.36 -14.69 -1.49
CA GLY A 296 -7.17 -15.89 -1.40
C GLY A 296 -8.33 -15.96 -2.39
N ARG A 297 -9.26 -16.92 -2.14
CA ARG A 297 -10.35 -17.21 -3.07
C ARG A 297 -11.30 -16.03 -3.29
N ARG A 298 -11.68 -15.31 -2.20
CA ARG A 298 -12.60 -14.17 -2.32
C ARG A 298 -11.99 -13.04 -3.16
N TRP A 299 -10.72 -12.77 -2.98
CA TRP A 299 -10.00 -11.84 -3.84
C TRP A 299 -10.13 -12.24 -5.31
N ARG A 300 -9.74 -13.46 -5.66
CA ARG A 300 -9.72 -13.92 -7.07
C ARG A 300 -11.10 -13.95 -7.71
N GLU A 301 -12.12 -14.44 -6.96
CA GLU A 301 -13.44 -14.72 -7.54
C GLU A 301 -14.39 -13.51 -7.50
N LYS A 302 -14.19 -12.56 -6.58
CA LYS A 302 -15.15 -11.48 -6.33
C LYS A 302 -14.53 -10.09 -6.36
N VAL A 303 -13.46 -9.86 -5.64
CA VAL A 303 -12.92 -8.50 -5.45
C VAL A 303 -12.13 -8.05 -6.69
N CYS A 304 -11.19 -8.86 -7.16
CA CYS A 304 -10.41 -8.55 -8.35
C CYS A 304 -11.26 -8.31 -9.60
N PRO A 305 -12.30 -9.14 -9.92
CA PRO A 305 -13.19 -8.86 -11.05
C PRO A 305 -13.95 -7.54 -10.91
N GLU A 306 -14.38 -7.17 -9.70
CA GLU A 306 -15.06 -5.90 -9.44
C GLU A 306 -14.14 -4.70 -9.68
N ILE A 307 -12.92 -4.76 -9.14
CA ILE A 307 -11.89 -3.73 -9.35
C ILE A 307 -11.54 -3.62 -10.84
N SER A 308 -11.32 -4.75 -11.51
CA SER A 308 -10.99 -4.76 -12.95
C SER A 308 -12.12 -4.19 -13.80
N ARG A 309 -13.39 -4.41 -13.43
CA ARG A 309 -14.54 -3.83 -14.11
C ARG A 309 -14.58 -2.32 -13.89
N PHE A 310 -14.37 -1.87 -12.66
CA PHE A 310 -14.32 -0.46 -12.33
C PHE A 310 -13.20 0.26 -13.10
N MET A 311 -11.99 -0.28 -13.09
CA MET A 311 -10.86 0.29 -13.83
C MET A 311 -11.13 0.34 -15.35
N LEU A 312 -11.73 -0.73 -15.91
CA LEU A 312 -12.08 -0.77 -17.33
C LEU A 312 -13.11 0.29 -17.72
N ALA A 313 -14.08 0.56 -16.84
CA ALA A 313 -15.10 1.60 -17.09
C ALA A 313 -14.52 3.02 -17.13
N HIS A 314 -13.37 3.22 -16.48
CA HIS A 314 -12.66 4.50 -16.38
C HIS A 314 -11.35 4.51 -17.20
N ASN A 315 -11.18 3.61 -18.13
CA ASN A 315 -10.01 3.57 -18.99
C ASN A 315 -10.16 4.59 -20.13
N ASP A 316 -9.10 5.37 -20.39
CA ASP A 316 -9.08 6.22 -21.57
C ASP A 316 -9.14 5.36 -22.83
N THR A 317 -10.17 5.57 -23.65
CA THR A 317 -10.33 4.85 -24.94
C THR A 317 -9.49 5.47 -26.06
N ALA A 318 -8.86 6.60 -25.80
CA ALA A 318 -7.99 7.31 -26.73
C ALA A 318 -6.51 7.13 -26.31
N ASP A 319 -5.72 6.57 -27.22
CA ASP A 319 -4.26 6.44 -27.17
C ASP A 319 -3.68 5.47 -26.12
N THR A 320 -3.71 4.17 -26.47
CA THR A 320 -2.67 3.27 -25.94
C THR A 320 -1.44 3.42 -26.84
N PRO A 321 -0.37 4.10 -26.43
CA PRO A 321 0.87 4.08 -27.18
C PRO A 321 1.34 2.62 -27.25
N GLU A 322 1.78 2.19 -28.43
CA GLU A 322 2.44 0.89 -28.58
C GLU A 322 3.62 0.85 -27.60
N ALA A 323 3.56 -0.04 -26.63
CA ALA A 323 4.51 -0.07 -25.53
C ALA A 323 5.92 -0.29 -26.08
N PRO A 324 6.93 0.48 -25.65
CA PRO A 324 8.30 0.18 -25.96
C PRO A 324 8.65 -1.22 -25.42
N SER A 325 9.31 -2.01 -26.24
CA SER A 325 9.66 -3.41 -25.95
C SER A 325 10.68 -3.60 -24.83
N THR A 326 11.20 -2.51 -24.26
CA THR A 326 12.18 -2.55 -23.15
C THR A 326 12.03 -1.30 -22.29
N VAL A 327 11.77 -1.46 -21.01
CA VAL A 327 11.74 -0.36 -20.05
C VAL A 327 12.89 -0.53 -19.08
N VAL A 328 13.88 0.32 -19.17
CA VAL A 328 14.91 0.51 -18.15
C VAL A 328 14.45 1.65 -17.26
N VAL A 329 14.08 1.34 -16.03
CA VAL A 329 13.75 2.36 -15.03
C VAL A 329 15.00 2.65 -14.22
N THR A 330 15.64 3.76 -14.52
CA THR A 330 16.70 4.34 -13.67
C THR A 330 16.09 5.48 -12.88
N LEU A 331 15.98 5.33 -11.58
CA LEU A 331 15.71 6.46 -10.70
C LEU A 331 17.01 7.24 -10.51
N PRO A 332 16.98 8.57 -10.38
CA PRO A 332 18.17 9.36 -10.16
C PRO A 332 18.75 9.03 -8.77
N SER A 333 19.84 8.30 -8.74
CA SER A 333 20.75 8.21 -7.62
C SER A 333 22.16 8.29 -8.16
N ASP A 334 22.99 9.07 -7.53
CA ASP A 334 24.40 9.31 -7.89
C ASP A 334 25.31 8.09 -7.67
N THR A 335 24.78 6.86 -7.67
CA THR A 335 25.58 5.65 -7.56
C THR A 335 25.11 4.61 -8.58
N PRO A 336 26.00 4.14 -9.47
CA PRO A 336 25.60 3.24 -10.55
C PRO A 336 25.52 1.79 -10.06
N THR A 337 24.32 1.28 -9.87
CA THR A 337 24.10 -0.16 -9.91
C THR A 337 23.02 -0.42 -10.96
N GLN A 338 23.47 -0.65 -12.20
CA GLN A 338 22.60 -1.08 -13.28
C GLN A 338 22.29 -2.56 -13.11
N THR A 339 21.01 -2.90 -12.91
CA THR A 339 20.53 -4.25 -13.20
C THR A 339 19.66 -4.16 -14.44
N VAL A 340 20.22 -4.56 -15.56
CA VAL A 340 19.50 -4.70 -16.85
C VAL A 340 18.80 -6.06 -16.80
N LEU A 341 17.47 -6.04 -16.80
CA LEU A 341 16.67 -7.23 -17.10
C LEU A 341 16.29 -7.17 -18.57
N ASP A 342 17.03 -7.89 -19.40
CA ASP A 342 16.66 -8.16 -20.78
C ASP A 342 15.45 -9.11 -20.81
N LEU A 343 14.30 -8.58 -21.19
CA LEU A 343 13.13 -9.38 -21.52
C LEU A 343 13.17 -9.67 -23.02
N ALA A 344 13.54 -10.88 -23.38
CA ALA A 344 13.41 -11.39 -24.74
C ALA A 344 11.96 -11.31 -25.24
N PRO A 345 11.71 -11.18 -26.56
CA PRO A 345 10.35 -11.08 -27.07
C PRO A 345 9.55 -12.33 -26.69
N ALA A 346 8.43 -12.10 -26.03
CA ALA A 346 7.60 -13.14 -25.46
C ALA A 346 6.95 -13.98 -26.55
N GLU A 347 7.44 -15.19 -26.74
CA GLU A 347 6.54 -16.31 -27.00
C GLU A 347 5.69 -16.49 -25.73
N GLN A 348 4.38 -16.59 -25.92
CA GLN A 348 3.37 -16.67 -24.86
C GLN A 348 3.75 -17.63 -23.74
N LYS A 349 4.31 -17.10 -22.65
CA LYS A 349 4.27 -17.70 -21.30
C LYS A 349 4.41 -16.59 -20.27
N THR A 350 3.41 -16.52 -19.42
CA THR A 350 3.27 -15.79 -18.15
C THR A 350 4.57 -15.62 -17.40
N ASP A 351 4.80 -14.42 -16.93
CA ASP A 351 5.57 -13.96 -15.78
C ASP A 351 6.55 -12.82 -16.11
N ALA A 352 6.08 -11.60 -15.99
CA ALA A 352 6.97 -10.45 -15.87
C ALA A 352 6.41 -9.48 -14.82
N VAL A 353 7.05 -9.43 -13.67
CA VAL A 353 6.87 -8.39 -12.65
C VAL A 353 7.99 -7.37 -12.87
N ALA A 354 7.64 -6.14 -13.21
CA ALA A 354 8.60 -5.05 -13.16
C ALA A 354 8.60 -4.48 -11.74
N VAL A 355 9.67 -4.71 -11.01
CA VAL A 355 9.91 -4.16 -9.66
C VAL A 355 10.88 -3.00 -9.83
N ALA A 356 10.48 -1.81 -9.43
CA ALA A 356 11.38 -0.66 -9.33
C ALA A 356 11.93 -0.57 -7.90
N PRO A 357 13.24 -0.75 -7.67
CA PRO A 357 13.83 -0.51 -6.37
C PRO A 357 13.94 1.01 -6.14
N VAL A 358 13.36 1.47 -5.04
CA VAL A 358 13.54 2.84 -4.53
C VAL A 358 14.61 2.77 -3.44
N SER A 359 15.69 3.50 -3.63
CA SER A 359 16.65 3.75 -2.55
C SER A 359 16.09 4.86 -1.67
N VAL A 360 15.84 4.55 -0.41
CA VAL A 360 15.55 5.50 0.65
C VAL A 360 16.78 5.61 1.55
#